data_bc8fce24a5d033a1a43b82983b07fecf
#
_entry.id   bc8fce24a5d033a1a43b82983b07fecf
#
_cell.length_a   1.000
_cell.length_b   1.000
_cell.length_c   1.000
_cell.angle_alpha   90.00
_cell.angle_beta   90.00
_cell.angle_gamma   90.00
#
_symmetry.space_group_name_H-M   'P 1'
#
loop_
_entity.id
_entity.type
_entity.pdbx_description
1 polymer ?
#
loop_
_entity_poly.entity_id
_entity_poly.type
_entity_poly.pdbx_seq_one_letter_code
_entity_poly.pdbx_strand_id
1 'polypeptide(L)'
;MSKTTDPTPAKKIAIFIVTYNAASTLRQVLDRIPEQVWDKVAEVFVFDDSSQDDTYLVGLGYKALHGKAKLTVLRHDENHGYGGNQIKGYQYAIEKGYDIVALLHGDGQYAPEALPELLEPLERGEADAVFGSRMMTRGAALEGGMPMYKYVGNKILTSFENALLGMGLSEFHSGYRLYSVPALARLPFDKNTWEFHFDTQIIIQMQAAGMRIVERPIPTYYGDEICHVDGMKYAKDVVRSVLEFRLHELGLLRRPEYEIEAPAYTVKTSSLSSHNQLLRMVGPPPRSVLDIGCGRGEFAALLEERGHRVTGIDFRPPAVMPNEFIEADLTAGLPLDAQRTFDVVVLGDVLEHMAEPEKLLADAREHVAPGGKLLVSLPNAVHWSVRAQIARGKFEYTNRGILDRGHLRFFTADSAERLFDDCGLHTVEHRVTPIPWERVIPGGLGGLLGRNIEQVDYLAARLRPALFAYQHVFELRPA
;
A
#
# COMPACT_ATOMS: atom_id res chain seq x y z
N MET A 1 11.83 -42.73 11.84
CA MET A 1 10.51 -42.32 12.30
C MET A 1 9.98 -41.27 11.34
N SER A 2 9.12 -41.70 10.43
CA SER A 2 8.45 -40.82 9.45
C SER A 2 7.46 -39.93 10.21
N LYS A 3 7.63 -38.61 10.13
CA LYS A 3 6.60 -37.68 10.59
C LYS A 3 5.42 -37.81 9.62
N THR A 4 4.37 -38.46 10.05
CA THR A 4 3.05 -38.38 9.43
C THR A 4 2.60 -36.93 9.55
N THR A 5 2.66 -36.17 8.45
CA THR A 5 1.97 -34.90 8.35
C THR A 5 0.47 -35.18 8.39
N ASP A 6 -0.20 -34.76 9.44
CA ASP A 6 -1.66 -34.75 9.47
C ASP A 6 -2.16 -34.03 8.22
N PRO A 7 -3.18 -34.57 7.54
CA PRO A 7 -3.73 -33.90 6.36
C PRO A 7 -4.30 -32.54 6.77
N THR A 8 -3.79 -31.48 6.17
CA THR A 8 -4.34 -30.14 6.34
C THR A 8 -5.85 -30.20 6.10
N PRO A 9 -6.70 -29.70 6.99
CA PRO A 9 -8.15 -29.77 6.80
C PRO A 9 -8.54 -29.11 5.48
N ALA A 10 -9.49 -29.74 4.78
CA ALA A 10 -9.97 -29.24 3.49
C ALA A 10 -10.51 -27.82 3.65
N LYS A 11 -10.07 -26.87 2.78
CA LYS A 11 -10.49 -25.48 2.82
C LYS A 11 -11.99 -25.36 2.53
N LYS A 12 -12.68 -24.52 3.26
CA LYS A 12 -14.09 -24.17 3.04
C LYS A 12 -14.18 -23.13 1.93
N ILE A 13 -14.60 -23.55 0.73
CA ILE A 13 -14.68 -22.71 -0.46
C ILE A 13 -16.11 -22.25 -0.65
N ALA A 14 -16.31 -20.97 -0.94
CA ALA A 14 -17.58 -20.40 -1.37
C ALA A 14 -17.47 -19.78 -2.77
N ILE A 15 -18.53 -19.90 -3.57
CA ILE A 15 -18.69 -19.16 -4.82
C ILE A 15 -19.71 -18.05 -4.56
N PHE A 16 -19.32 -16.84 -4.84
CA PHE A 16 -20.14 -15.65 -4.75
C PHE A 16 -20.54 -15.19 -6.15
N ILE A 17 -21.84 -15.09 -6.42
CA ILE A 17 -22.36 -14.62 -7.69
C ILE A 17 -23.05 -13.28 -7.50
N VAL A 18 -22.44 -12.22 -8.05
CA VAL A 18 -23.06 -10.88 -8.09
C VAL A 18 -24.07 -10.81 -9.23
N THR A 19 -25.27 -10.30 -8.95
CA THR A 19 -26.33 -10.17 -9.96
C THR A 19 -27.05 -8.82 -9.87
N TYR A 20 -27.35 -8.27 -11.02
CA TYR A 20 -28.29 -7.15 -11.21
C TYR A 20 -28.90 -7.23 -12.59
N ASN A 21 -30.23 -7.39 -12.69
CA ASN A 21 -30.99 -7.57 -13.93
C ASN A 21 -30.40 -8.69 -14.81
N ALA A 22 -30.20 -9.87 -14.23
CA ALA A 22 -29.55 -11.03 -14.84
C ALA A 22 -30.51 -12.22 -15.01
N ALA A 23 -31.82 -12.01 -15.07
CA ALA A 23 -32.80 -13.08 -15.15
C ALA A 23 -32.60 -13.99 -16.36
N SER A 24 -32.11 -13.46 -17.48
CA SER A 24 -31.86 -14.21 -18.71
C SER A 24 -30.61 -15.07 -18.70
N THR A 25 -29.61 -14.73 -17.85
CA THR A 25 -28.27 -15.32 -17.87
C THR A 25 -27.94 -16.14 -16.62
N LEU A 26 -28.49 -15.79 -15.44
CA LEU A 26 -28.16 -16.43 -14.16
C LEU A 26 -28.29 -17.95 -14.20
N ARG A 27 -29.36 -18.49 -14.83
CA ARG A 27 -29.54 -19.94 -14.97
C ARG A 27 -28.37 -20.58 -15.71
N GLN A 28 -27.97 -20.00 -16.83
CA GLN A 28 -26.86 -20.52 -17.63
C GLN A 28 -25.53 -20.49 -16.87
N VAL A 29 -25.27 -19.43 -16.03
CA VAL A 29 -24.11 -19.35 -15.16
C VAL A 29 -24.12 -20.49 -14.17
N LEU A 30 -25.24 -20.76 -13.51
CA LEU A 30 -25.37 -21.85 -12.54
C LEU A 30 -25.21 -23.25 -13.17
N ASP A 31 -25.78 -23.44 -14.40
CA ASP A 31 -25.68 -24.71 -15.15
C ASP A 31 -24.20 -25.00 -15.57
N ARG A 32 -23.41 -23.95 -15.81
CA ARG A 32 -22.01 -24.04 -16.27
C ARG A 32 -21.00 -24.25 -15.14
N ILE A 33 -21.39 -24.12 -13.87
CA ILE A 33 -20.49 -24.46 -12.75
C ILE A 33 -20.24 -25.98 -12.79
N PRO A 34 -18.97 -26.42 -12.94
CA PRO A 34 -18.65 -27.84 -13.02
C PRO A 34 -19.13 -28.62 -11.79
N GLU A 35 -19.67 -29.86 -11.98
CA GLU A 35 -20.19 -30.66 -10.89
C GLU A 35 -19.12 -30.95 -9.82
N GLN A 36 -17.89 -31.18 -10.23
CA GLN A 36 -16.75 -31.34 -9.31
C GLN A 36 -16.52 -30.12 -8.42
N VAL A 37 -16.90 -28.91 -8.86
CA VAL A 37 -16.86 -27.68 -8.07
C VAL A 37 -18.03 -27.64 -7.10
N TRP A 38 -19.26 -28.00 -7.56
CA TRP A 38 -20.43 -28.15 -6.69
C TRP A 38 -20.19 -29.14 -5.55
N ASP A 39 -19.51 -30.27 -5.83
CA ASP A 39 -19.19 -31.26 -4.80
C ASP A 39 -18.23 -30.70 -3.74
N LYS A 40 -17.27 -29.90 -4.18
CA LYS A 40 -16.17 -29.40 -3.36
C LYS A 40 -16.53 -28.19 -2.53
N VAL A 41 -17.35 -27.26 -3.03
CA VAL A 41 -17.67 -26.02 -2.33
C VAL A 41 -18.58 -26.24 -1.12
N ALA A 42 -18.42 -25.39 -0.11
CA ALA A 42 -19.29 -25.34 1.04
C ALA A 42 -20.63 -24.67 0.69
N GLU A 43 -20.58 -23.61 -0.12
CA GLU A 43 -21.74 -22.83 -0.52
C GLU A 43 -21.52 -22.17 -1.87
N VAL A 44 -22.60 -22.02 -2.65
CA VAL A 44 -22.74 -21.06 -3.75
C VAL A 44 -23.79 -20.06 -3.29
N PHE A 45 -23.45 -18.76 -3.24
CA PHE A 45 -24.41 -17.75 -2.84
C PHE A 45 -24.52 -16.66 -3.90
N VAL A 46 -25.78 -16.32 -4.21
CA VAL A 46 -26.16 -15.30 -5.17
C VAL A 46 -26.66 -14.09 -4.42
N PHE A 47 -26.06 -12.92 -4.65
CA PHE A 47 -26.60 -11.67 -4.15
C PHE A 47 -27.21 -10.86 -5.28
N ASP A 48 -28.51 -10.72 -5.23
CA ASP A 48 -29.29 -9.89 -6.14
C ASP A 48 -29.33 -8.44 -5.62
N ASP A 49 -28.72 -7.54 -6.36
CA ASP A 49 -28.59 -6.13 -5.99
C ASP A 49 -29.86 -5.31 -6.29
N SER A 50 -30.98 -5.80 -5.74
CA SER A 50 -32.29 -5.17 -5.93
C SER A 50 -32.72 -5.06 -7.39
N SER A 51 -32.58 -6.17 -8.15
CA SER A 51 -32.99 -6.26 -9.56
C SER A 51 -34.45 -5.88 -9.76
N GLN A 52 -34.72 -5.27 -10.91
CA GLN A 52 -36.07 -4.89 -11.33
C GLN A 52 -36.75 -5.97 -12.19
N ASP A 53 -36.01 -7.01 -12.58
CA ASP A 53 -36.48 -8.20 -13.29
C ASP A 53 -36.63 -9.40 -12.34
N ASP A 54 -36.88 -10.57 -12.89
CA ASP A 54 -37.08 -11.80 -12.13
C ASP A 54 -35.81 -12.51 -11.68
N THR A 55 -34.64 -11.84 -11.65
CA THR A 55 -33.32 -12.42 -11.27
C THR A 55 -33.40 -13.22 -9.98
N TYR A 56 -33.94 -12.63 -8.91
CA TYR A 56 -34.07 -13.27 -7.61
C TYR A 56 -34.95 -14.55 -7.70
N LEU A 57 -36.09 -14.48 -8.40
CA LEU A 57 -36.99 -15.61 -8.56
C LEU A 57 -36.36 -16.73 -9.40
N VAL A 58 -35.58 -16.40 -10.43
CA VAL A 58 -34.82 -17.38 -11.22
C VAL A 58 -33.84 -18.15 -10.34
N GLY A 59 -33.11 -17.46 -9.44
CA GLY A 59 -32.20 -18.09 -8.51
C GLY A 59 -32.91 -19.05 -7.54
N LEU A 60 -34.01 -18.63 -6.92
CA LEU A 60 -34.83 -19.45 -6.04
C LEU A 60 -35.45 -20.66 -6.79
N GLY A 61 -35.98 -20.44 -8.00
CA GLY A 61 -36.51 -21.49 -8.82
C GLY A 61 -35.46 -22.54 -9.20
N TYR A 62 -34.26 -22.11 -9.55
CA TYR A 62 -33.13 -23.00 -9.82
C TYR A 62 -32.82 -23.90 -8.65
N LYS A 63 -32.68 -23.31 -7.42
CA LYS A 63 -32.45 -24.07 -6.18
C LYS A 63 -33.51 -25.17 -5.99
N ALA A 64 -34.77 -24.81 -6.14
CA ALA A 64 -35.86 -25.72 -5.91
C ALA A 64 -35.95 -26.86 -6.96
N LEU A 65 -35.76 -26.52 -8.26
CA LEU A 65 -35.87 -27.47 -9.37
C LEU A 65 -34.68 -28.48 -9.39
N HIS A 66 -33.48 -28.02 -9.08
CA HIS A 66 -32.27 -28.85 -9.17
C HIS A 66 -31.81 -29.41 -7.85
N GLY A 67 -32.56 -29.21 -6.76
CA GLY A 67 -32.23 -29.73 -5.43
C GLY A 67 -30.86 -29.28 -4.89
N LYS A 68 -30.36 -28.10 -5.34
CA LYS A 68 -29.05 -27.60 -4.97
C LYS A 68 -29.06 -27.04 -3.52
N ALA A 69 -28.92 -27.91 -2.55
CA ALA A 69 -28.95 -27.55 -1.12
C ALA A 69 -27.88 -26.51 -0.73
N LYS A 70 -26.72 -26.54 -1.39
CA LYS A 70 -25.63 -25.59 -1.18
C LYS A 70 -25.84 -24.22 -1.82
N LEU A 71 -26.92 -24.00 -2.57
CA LEU A 71 -27.24 -22.71 -3.19
C LEU A 71 -28.02 -21.84 -2.19
N THR A 72 -27.53 -20.63 -1.94
CA THR A 72 -28.22 -19.57 -1.20
C THR A 72 -28.51 -18.42 -2.13
N VAL A 73 -29.71 -17.88 -2.11
CA VAL A 73 -30.08 -16.72 -2.94
C VAL A 73 -30.63 -15.65 -1.99
N LEU A 74 -29.99 -14.50 -2.00
CA LEU A 74 -30.35 -13.34 -1.18
C LEU A 74 -30.58 -12.13 -2.09
N ARG A 75 -31.47 -11.24 -1.65
CA ARG A 75 -31.77 -9.98 -2.33
C ARG A 75 -31.55 -8.82 -1.38
N HIS A 76 -30.86 -7.79 -1.83
CA HIS A 76 -30.72 -6.55 -1.08
C HIS A 76 -32.02 -5.73 -1.10
N ASP A 77 -32.28 -4.98 -0.05
CA ASP A 77 -33.45 -4.11 0.03
C ASP A 77 -33.34 -2.91 -0.91
N GLU A 78 -32.10 -2.47 -1.19
CA GLU A 78 -31.78 -1.39 -2.12
C GLU A 78 -30.56 -1.74 -2.99
N ASN A 79 -30.40 -1.03 -4.10
CA ASN A 79 -29.26 -1.22 -5.00
C ASN A 79 -28.01 -0.55 -4.41
N HIS A 80 -26.97 -1.32 -4.18
CA HIS A 80 -25.67 -0.88 -3.65
C HIS A 80 -24.63 -0.61 -4.74
N GLY A 81 -24.95 -0.90 -5.99
CA GLY A 81 -24.01 -0.82 -7.11
C GLY A 81 -22.97 -1.94 -7.09
N TYR A 82 -22.13 -1.95 -8.13
CA TYR A 82 -21.18 -3.02 -8.38
C TYR A 82 -20.22 -3.28 -7.20
N GLY A 83 -19.58 -2.24 -6.70
CA GLY A 83 -18.65 -2.35 -5.56
C GLY A 83 -19.36 -2.65 -4.26
N GLY A 84 -20.52 -2.03 -4.00
CA GLY A 84 -21.29 -2.24 -2.78
C GLY A 84 -21.81 -3.67 -2.66
N ASN A 85 -22.28 -4.28 -3.75
CA ASN A 85 -22.68 -5.70 -3.76
C ASN A 85 -21.48 -6.62 -3.46
N GLN A 86 -20.28 -6.33 -4.00
CA GLN A 86 -19.08 -7.08 -3.68
C GLN A 86 -18.69 -6.94 -2.19
N ILE A 87 -18.74 -5.72 -1.62
CA ILE A 87 -18.47 -5.48 -0.20
C ILE A 87 -19.36 -6.39 0.66
N LYS A 88 -20.67 -6.42 0.38
CA LYS A 88 -21.63 -7.26 1.12
C LYS A 88 -21.31 -8.74 1.00
N GLY A 89 -20.97 -9.21 -0.21
CA GLY A 89 -20.61 -10.61 -0.43
C GLY A 89 -19.32 -11.03 0.27
N TYR A 90 -18.30 -10.17 0.29
CA TYR A 90 -17.06 -10.46 1.01
C TYR A 90 -17.24 -10.40 2.52
N GLN A 91 -18.05 -9.47 3.03
CA GLN A 91 -18.44 -9.45 4.45
C GLN A 91 -19.17 -10.74 4.84
N TYR A 92 -20.12 -11.19 4.04
CA TYR A 92 -20.81 -12.46 4.24
C TYR A 92 -19.85 -13.64 4.26
N ALA A 93 -18.87 -13.69 3.35
CA ALA A 93 -17.87 -14.75 3.32
C ALA A 93 -17.00 -14.78 4.59
N ILE A 94 -16.63 -13.60 5.11
CA ILE A 94 -15.88 -13.45 6.37
C ILE A 94 -16.73 -13.92 7.57
N GLU A 95 -17.97 -13.48 7.67
CA GLU A 95 -18.90 -13.83 8.75
C GLU A 95 -19.20 -15.35 8.79
N LYS A 96 -19.29 -16.00 7.62
CA LYS A 96 -19.48 -17.45 7.51
C LYS A 96 -18.22 -18.26 7.79
N GLY A 97 -17.05 -17.61 7.87
CA GLY A 97 -15.77 -18.26 8.13
C GLY A 97 -15.35 -19.19 7.00
N TYR A 98 -15.53 -18.77 5.74
CA TYR A 98 -14.95 -19.45 4.60
C TYR A 98 -13.44 -19.19 4.52
N ASP A 99 -12.71 -20.08 3.85
CA ASP A 99 -11.26 -19.91 3.61
C ASP A 99 -11.00 -19.25 2.27
N ILE A 100 -11.86 -19.51 1.28
CA ILE A 100 -11.73 -18.98 -0.10
C ILE A 100 -13.12 -18.52 -0.56
N VAL A 101 -13.14 -17.36 -1.22
CA VAL A 101 -14.31 -16.86 -1.94
C VAL A 101 -13.95 -16.61 -3.41
N ALA A 102 -14.75 -17.17 -4.34
CA ALA A 102 -14.60 -16.99 -5.77
C ALA A 102 -15.75 -16.13 -6.29
N LEU A 103 -15.45 -14.97 -6.88
CA LEU A 103 -16.42 -14.07 -7.47
C LEU A 103 -16.75 -14.49 -8.91
N LEU A 104 -18.00 -14.72 -9.19
CA LEU A 104 -18.58 -14.88 -10.52
C LEU A 104 -19.61 -13.78 -10.79
N HIS A 105 -19.82 -13.47 -12.08
CA HIS A 105 -20.85 -12.53 -12.50
C HIS A 105 -22.04 -13.28 -13.06
N GLY A 106 -23.24 -12.84 -12.69
CA GLY A 106 -24.50 -13.45 -13.13
C GLY A 106 -24.86 -13.15 -14.59
N ASP A 107 -24.12 -12.24 -15.25
CA ASP A 107 -24.27 -11.89 -16.68
C ASP A 107 -23.69 -12.94 -17.64
N GLY A 108 -22.94 -13.92 -17.12
CA GLY A 108 -22.32 -14.99 -17.91
C GLY A 108 -21.08 -14.62 -18.69
N GLN A 109 -20.54 -13.40 -18.51
CA GLN A 109 -19.35 -12.93 -19.21
C GLN A 109 -18.08 -13.75 -18.86
N TYR A 110 -18.02 -14.27 -17.65
CA TYR A 110 -16.90 -15.10 -17.19
C TYR A 110 -17.27 -16.58 -17.21
N ALA A 111 -16.31 -17.42 -17.60
CA ALA A 111 -16.49 -18.86 -17.74
C ALA A 111 -16.41 -19.57 -16.37
N PRO A 112 -17.53 -20.09 -15.81
CA PRO A 112 -17.49 -20.86 -14.58
C PRO A 112 -16.61 -22.12 -14.67
N GLU A 113 -16.41 -22.63 -15.88
CA GLU A 113 -15.56 -23.79 -16.18
C GLU A 113 -14.08 -23.58 -15.81
N ALA A 114 -13.62 -22.31 -15.71
CA ALA A 114 -12.26 -21.99 -15.30
C ALA A 114 -12.04 -22.06 -13.76
N LEU A 115 -13.10 -22.19 -12.97
CA LEU A 115 -13.00 -22.23 -11.49
C LEU A 115 -11.97 -23.25 -10.96
N PRO A 116 -11.88 -24.49 -11.47
CA PRO A 116 -10.89 -25.44 -10.94
C PRO A 116 -9.45 -24.94 -11.01
N GLU A 117 -9.06 -24.36 -12.15
CA GLU A 117 -7.71 -23.83 -12.37
C GLU A 117 -7.43 -22.54 -11.56
N LEU A 118 -8.47 -21.72 -11.37
CA LEU A 118 -8.37 -20.48 -10.58
C LEU A 118 -8.30 -20.76 -9.07
N LEU A 119 -8.96 -21.81 -8.58
CA LEU A 119 -8.94 -22.20 -7.17
C LEU A 119 -7.60 -22.80 -6.72
N GLU A 120 -6.90 -23.50 -7.59
CA GLU A 120 -5.70 -24.29 -7.27
C GLU A 120 -4.62 -23.50 -6.50
N PRO A 121 -4.18 -22.26 -6.88
CA PRO A 121 -3.14 -21.56 -6.14
C PRO A 121 -3.58 -21.16 -4.73
N LEU A 122 -4.85 -20.83 -4.53
CA LEU A 122 -5.41 -20.51 -3.20
C LEU A 122 -5.48 -21.75 -2.31
N GLU A 123 -5.88 -22.88 -2.88
CA GLU A 123 -5.94 -24.15 -2.16
C GLU A 123 -4.58 -24.61 -1.66
N ARG A 124 -3.53 -24.42 -2.50
CA ARG A 124 -2.14 -24.71 -2.15
C ARG A 124 -1.52 -23.67 -1.21
N GLY A 125 -2.18 -22.55 -0.94
CA GLY A 125 -1.63 -21.44 -0.15
C GLY A 125 -0.49 -20.71 -0.86
N GLU A 126 -0.41 -20.80 -2.17
CA GLU A 126 0.60 -20.13 -3.00
C GLU A 126 0.24 -18.66 -3.29
N ALA A 127 -1.04 -18.30 -3.17
CA ALA A 127 -1.56 -16.97 -3.42
C ALA A 127 -2.51 -16.50 -2.31
N ASP A 128 -2.65 -15.18 -2.19
CA ASP A 128 -3.65 -14.51 -1.35
C ASP A 128 -4.84 -14.06 -2.21
N ALA A 129 -4.61 -13.85 -3.52
CA ALA A 129 -5.65 -13.70 -4.54
C ALA A 129 -5.26 -14.33 -5.87
N VAL A 130 -6.26 -14.73 -6.66
CA VAL A 130 -6.09 -15.21 -8.04
C VAL A 130 -7.02 -14.42 -8.94
N PHE A 131 -6.45 -13.84 -10.01
CA PHE A 131 -7.19 -13.06 -10.99
C PHE A 131 -7.22 -13.79 -12.32
N GLY A 132 -8.42 -13.95 -12.89
CA GLY A 132 -8.59 -14.43 -14.23
C GLY A 132 -8.27 -13.30 -15.22
N SER A 133 -7.29 -13.49 -16.10
CA SER A 133 -6.90 -12.49 -17.09
C SER A 133 -7.22 -12.95 -18.52
N ARG A 134 -7.89 -12.08 -19.26
CA ARG A 134 -8.18 -12.23 -20.69
C ARG A 134 -6.98 -11.81 -21.56
N MET A 135 -5.99 -11.13 -20.94
CA MET A 135 -4.88 -10.49 -21.65
C MET A 135 -3.56 -11.29 -21.56
N MET A 136 -3.51 -12.36 -20.76
CA MET A 136 -2.32 -13.22 -20.65
C MET A 136 -1.97 -13.93 -21.95
N THR A 137 -2.98 -14.44 -22.65
CA THR A 137 -2.79 -15.08 -23.95
C THR A 137 -2.89 -14.05 -25.05
N ARG A 138 -1.82 -13.92 -25.83
CA ARG A 138 -1.74 -12.92 -26.90
C ARG A 138 -2.84 -13.15 -27.93
N GLY A 139 -3.65 -12.15 -28.19
CA GLY A 139 -4.73 -12.20 -29.20
C GLY A 139 -6.04 -12.81 -28.71
N ALA A 140 -6.04 -13.66 -27.66
CA ALA A 140 -7.24 -14.36 -27.19
C ALA A 140 -8.42 -13.43 -26.85
N ALA A 141 -8.15 -12.26 -26.28
CA ALA A 141 -9.18 -11.29 -25.97
C ALA A 141 -9.90 -10.77 -27.22
N LEU A 142 -9.18 -10.53 -28.32
CA LEU A 142 -9.75 -10.09 -29.61
C LEU A 142 -10.49 -11.23 -30.32
N GLU A 143 -9.93 -12.44 -30.28
CA GLU A 143 -10.57 -13.65 -30.81
C GLU A 143 -11.88 -13.96 -30.09
N GLY A 144 -11.94 -13.67 -28.77
CA GLY A 144 -13.15 -13.77 -27.96
C GLY A 144 -14.15 -12.61 -28.13
N GLY A 145 -13.94 -11.74 -29.14
CA GLY A 145 -14.89 -10.67 -29.49
C GLY A 145 -14.70 -9.35 -28.74
N MET A 146 -13.61 -9.17 -27.97
CA MET A 146 -13.36 -7.88 -27.29
C MET A 146 -13.19 -6.76 -28.32
N PRO A 147 -13.97 -5.67 -28.24
CA PRO A 147 -13.81 -4.53 -29.14
C PRO A 147 -12.40 -3.92 -29.06
N MET A 148 -11.81 -3.53 -30.19
CA MET A 148 -10.45 -3.01 -30.28
C MET A 148 -10.20 -1.83 -29.34
N TYR A 149 -11.16 -0.91 -29.21
CA TYR A 149 -11.02 0.25 -28.32
C TYR A 149 -10.95 -0.16 -26.84
N LYS A 150 -11.70 -1.20 -26.43
CA LYS A 150 -11.64 -1.78 -25.07
C LYS A 150 -10.29 -2.46 -24.84
N TYR A 151 -9.82 -3.22 -25.84
CA TYR A 151 -8.51 -3.88 -25.78
C TYR A 151 -7.37 -2.89 -25.59
N VAL A 152 -7.34 -1.82 -26.42
CA VAL A 152 -6.31 -0.77 -26.34
C VAL A 152 -6.44 0.01 -25.04
N GLY A 153 -7.63 0.41 -24.64
CA GLY A 153 -7.90 1.12 -23.39
C GLY A 153 -7.46 0.32 -22.17
N ASN A 154 -7.78 -0.98 -22.12
CA ASN A 154 -7.34 -1.88 -21.06
C ASN A 154 -5.82 -1.93 -20.97
N LYS A 155 -5.10 -2.10 -22.10
CA LYS A 155 -3.63 -2.14 -22.11
C LYS A 155 -3.00 -0.82 -21.64
N ILE A 156 -3.56 0.30 -22.02
CA ILE A 156 -3.06 1.63 -21.60
C ILE A 156 -3.23 1.79 -20.09
N LEU A 157 -4.42 1.53 -19.57
CA LEU A 157 -4.70 1.64 -18.13
C LEU A 157 -3.87 0.64 -17.32
N THR A 158 -3.82 -0.64 -17.73
CA THR A 158 -2.99 -1.67 -17.08
C THR A 158 -1.51 -1.26 -17.05
N SER A 159 -0.99 -0.69 -18.15
CA SER A 159 0.40 -0.22 -18.17
C SER A 159 0.64 0.94 -17.21
N PHE A 160 -0.32 1.86 -17.12
CA PHE A 160 -0.29 2.99 -16.19
C PHE A 160 -0.35 2.50 -14.72
N GLU A 161 -1.27 1.59 -14.39
CA GLU A 161 -1.40 1.02 -13.06
C GLU A 161 -0.15 0.25 -12.65
N ASN A 162 0.38 -0.61 -13.53
CA ASN A 162 1.63 -1.33 -13.30
C ASN A 162 2.80 -0.37 -13.03
N ALA A 163 2.93 0.68 -13.85
CA ALA A 163 4.01 1.65 -13.71
C ALA A 163 3.93 2.41 -12.37
N LEU A 164 2.73 2.82 -11.97
CA LEU A 164 2.54 3.57 -10.72
C LEU A 164 2.48 2.68 -9.49
N LEU A 165 1.93 1.47 -9.57
CA LEU A 165 1.81 0.58 -8.42
C LEU A 165 3.04 -0.33 -8.22
N GLY A 166 3.97 -0.35 -9.18
CA GLY A 166 5.14 -1.23 -9.14
C GLY A 166 4.76 -2.71 -9.27
N MET A 167 3.70 -3.00 -10.04
CA MET A 167 3.16 -4.34 -10.27
C MET A 167 3.51 -4.84 -11.68
N GLY A 168 3.17 -6.07 -11.99
CA GLY A 168 3.41 -6.72 -13.28
C GLY A 168 2.20 -7.51 -13.78
N LEU A 169 0.97 -7.06 -13.48
CA LEU A 169 -0.23 -7.74 -13.91
C LEU A 169 -0.46 -7.58 -15.42
N SER A 170 -0.98 -8.61 -16.04
CA SER A 170 -1.37 -8.57 -17.46
C SER A 170 -2.70 -7.84 -17.67
N GLU A 171 -3.57 -7.81 -16.64
CA GLU A 171 -4.88 -7.15 -16.68
C GLU A 171 -5.34 -6.74 -15.26
N PHE A 172 -5.76 -5.46 -15.10
CA PHE A 172 -6.40 -4.97 -13.87
C PHE A 172 -7.93 -4.99 -13.94
N HIS A 173 -8.52 -5.09 -15.14
CA HIS A 173 -9.93 -4.78 -15.40
C HIS A 173 -10.79 -6.02 -15.67
N SER A 174 -10.32 -7.21 -15.25
CA SER A 174 -11.14 -8.41 -15.19
C SER A 174 -11.85 -8.49 -13.85
N GLY A 175 -13.17 -8.76 -13.86
CA GLY A 175 -13.94 -8.98 -12.63
C GLY A 175 -13.90 -10.44 -12.13
N TYR A 176 -13.18 -11.35 -12.80
CA TYR A 176 -13.08 -12.73 -12.35
C TYR A 176 -11.98 -12.88 -11.30
N ARG A 177 -12.36 -12.88 -10.05
CA ARG A 177 -11.42 -12.78 -8.94
C ARG A 177 -11.74 -13.75 -7.82
N LEU A 178 -10.71 -14.36 -7.29
CA LEU A 178 -10.79 -15.27 -6.17
C LEU A 178 -9.86 -14.76 -5.07
N TYR A 179 -10.31 -14.86 -3.83
CA TYR A 179 -9.59 -14.35 -2.69
C TYR A 179 -9.49 -15.35 -1.55
N SER A 180 -8.38 -15.34 -0.86
CA SER A 180 -8.27 -15.86 0.49
C SER A 180 -9.10 -14.97 1.42
N VAL A 181 -10.08 -15.53 2.11
CA VAL A 181 -10.95 -14.77 3.04
C VAL A 181 -10.17 -14.20 4.22
N PRO A 182 -9.20 -14.93 4.83
CA PRO A 182 -8.31 -14.33 5.83
C PRO A 182 -7.48 -13.15 5.30
N ALA A 183 -7.10 -13.14 4.01
CA ALA A 183 -6.42 -11.99 3.41
C ALA A 183 -7.36 -10.80 3.24
N LEU A 184 -8.58 -11.02 2.73
CA LEU A 184 -9.62 -9.98 2.63
C LEU A 184 -9.92 -9.32 3.97
N ALA A 185 -10.03 -10.12 5.04
CA ALA A 185 -10.36 -9.63 6.38
C ALA A 185 -9.33 -8.64 6.96
N ARG A 186 -8.13 -8.58 6.38
CA ARG A 186 -7.07 -7.63 6.75
C ARG A 186 -7.15 -6.30 6.00
N LEU A 187 -8.00 -6.21 4.99
CA LEU A 187 -8.11 -5.03 4.13
C LEU A 187 -9.32 -4.18 4.55
N PRO A 188 -9.21 -2.85 4.50
CA PRO A 188 -10.34 -1.94 4.75
C PRO A 188 -11.23 -1.79 3.49
N PHE A 189 -11.59 -2.90 2.83
CA PHE A 189 -12.35 -2.89 1.58
C PHE A 189 -13.78 -2.37 1.76
N ASP A 190 -14.30 -2.35 2.97
CA ASP A 190 -15.56 -1.74 3.35
C ASP A 190 -15.59 -0.21 3.17
N LYS A 191 -14.41 0.42 3.09
CA LYS A 191 -14.24 1.86 2.82
C LYS A 191 -14.09 2.18 1.33
N ASN A 192 -14.08 1.16 0.48
CA ASN A 192 -13.94 1.33 -0.97
C ASN A 192 -15.24 1.89 -1.59
N THR A 193 -15.11 2.35 -2.83
CA THR A 193 -16.23 2.85 -3.62
C THR A 193 -17.27 1.76 -3.89
N TRP A 194 -18.52 2.15 -4.09
CA TRP A 194 -19.58 1.28 -4.56
C TRP A 194 -19.64 1.17 -6.10
N GLU A 195 -18.83 1.96 -6.78
CA GLU A 195 -18.73 2.03 -8.25
C GLU A 195 -17.81 0.94 -8.82
N PHE A 196 -17.66 0.91 -10.15
CA PHE A 196 -16.86 -0.11 -10.86
C PHE A 196 -15.36 -0.10 -10.55
N HIS A 197 -14.79 1.04 -10.15
CA HIS A 197 -13.36 1.10 -9.77
C HIS A 197 -13.05 0.55 -8.37
N PHE A 198 -14.03 -0.06 -7.70
CA PHE A 198 -13.83 -0.90 -6.52
C PHE A 198 -12.70 -1.92 -6.75
N ASP A 199 -12.69 -2.53 -7.92
CA ASP A 199 -11.70 -3.51 -8.32
C ASP A 199 -10.27 -2.97 -8.32
N THR A 200 -10.06 -1.74 -8.75
CA THR A 200 -8.75 -1.07 -8.67
C THR A 200 -8.38 -0.79 -7.22
N GLN A 201 -9.32 -0.32 -6.39
CA GLN A 201 -9.03 0.00 -4.99
C GLN A 201 -8.62 -1.24 -4.19
N ILE A 202 -9.29 -2.38 -4.36
CA ILE A 202 -8.93 -3.61 -3.65
C ILE A 202 -7.58 -4.16 -4.10
N ILE A 203 -7.21 -4.04 -5.39
CA ILE A 203 -5.87 -4.40 -5.89
C ILE A 203 -4.81 -3.52 -5.23
N ILE A 204 -5.04 -2.21 -5.17
CA ILE A 204 -4.14 -1.26 -4.50
C ILE A 204 -3.95 -1.67 -3.04
N GLN A 205 -5.03 -1.99 -2.33
CA GLN A 205 -4.99 -2.43 -0.95
C GLN A 205 -4.17 -3.71 -0.78
N MET A 206 -4.36 -4.70 -1.64
CA MET A 206 -3.59 -5.95 -1.62
C MET A 206 -2.10 -5.72 -1.88
N GLN A 207 -1.78 -4.89 -2.86
CA GLN A 207 -0.39 -4.51 -3.17
C GLN A 207 0.25 -3.78 -1.97
N ALA A 208 -0.44 -2.82 -1.36
CA ALA A 208 0.05 -2.09 -0.20
C ALA A 208 0.24 -2.99 1.03
N ALA A 209 -0.58 -4.02 1.19
CA ALA A 209 -0.45 -5.04 2.23
C ALA A 209 0.64 -6.10 1.94
N GLY A 210 1.30 -6.04 0.79
CA GLY A 210 2.33 -7.01 0.38
C GLY A 210 1.77 -8.41 0.10
N MET A 211 0.51 -8.50 -0.34
CA MET A 211 -0.16 -9.77 -0.62
C MET A 211 0.25 -10.35 -1.98
N ARG A 212 0.22 -11.67 -2.08
CA ARG A 212 0.61 -12.41 -3.29
C ARG A 212 -0.58 -12.55 -4.23
N ILE A 213 -0.50 -11.90 -5.38
CA ILE A 213 -1.50 -11.99 -6.44
C ILE A 213 -0.95 -12.87 -7.57
N VAL A 214 -1.72 -13.85 -8.01
CA VAL A 214 -1.40 -14.74 -9.14
C VAL A 214 -2.44 -14.55 -10.23
N GLU A 215 -2.00 -14.51 -11.49
CA GLU A 215 -2.91 -14.49 -12.63
C GLU A 215 -3.03 -15.88 -13.26
N ARG A 216 -4.21 -16.17 -13.82
CA ARG A 216 -4.48 -17.32 -14.67
C ARG A 216 -5.20 -16.88 -15.94
N PRO A 217 -4.89 -17.45 -17.11
CA PRO A 217 -5.59 -17.12 -18.32
C PRO A 217 -7.05 -17.61 -18.26
N ILE A 218 -7.97 -16.76 -18.70
CA ILE A 218 -9.37 -17.12 -18.83
C ILE A 218 -9.85 -16.88 -20.26
N PRO A 219 -10.83 -17.65 -20.75
CA PRO A 219 -11.46 -17.39 -22.03
C PRO A 219 -12.18 -16.06 -21.99
N THR A 220 -12.18 -15.36 -23.13
CA THR A 220 -12.93 -14.12 -23.35
C THR A 220 -14.18 -14.44 -24.14
N TYR A 221 -15.30 -13.93 -23.66
CA TYR A 221 -16.56 -13.97 -24.41
C TYR A 221 -17.21 -12.59 -24.36
N TYR A 222 -17.46 -12.03 -25.54
CA TYR A 222 -18.26 -10.83 -25.74
C TYR A 222 -19.40 -11.21 -26.65
N GLY A 223 -20.62 -11.31 -26.08
CA GLY A 223 -21.84 -11.61 -26.78
C GLY A 223 -22.81 -10.42 -26.80
N ASP A 224 -24.06 -10.69 -26.53
CA ASP A 224 -25.14 -9.70 -26.52
C ASP A 224 -25.33 -9.01 -25.15
N GLU A 225 -24.33 -9.13 -24.24
CA GLU A 225 -24.42 -8.53 -22.93
C GLU A 225 -24.43 -7.00 -22.97
N ILE A 226 -25.24 -6.39 -22.10
CA ILE A 226 -25.33 -4.94 -21.96
C ILE A 226 -24.17 -4.46 -21.04
N CYS A 227 -23.22 -3.75 -21.63
CA CYS A 227 -22.14 -3.14 -20.86
C CYS A 227 -22.63 -1.85 -20.18
N HIS A 228 -22.79 -1.88 -18.86
CA HIS A 228 -23.24 -0.72 -18.06
C HIS A 228 -22.11 0.25 -17.70
N VAL A 229 -20.86 -0.03 -18.11
CA VAL A 229 -19.68 0.78 -17.73
C VAL A 229 -19.47 1.92 -18.72
N ASP A 230 -19.54 3.16 -18.25
CA ASP A 230 -18.99 4.32 -18.98
C ASP A 230 -17.45 4.25 -18.93
N GLY A 231 -16.84 3.85 -20.04
CA GLY A 231 -15.39 3.61 -20.12
C GLY A 231 -14.53 4.85 -19.81
N MET A 232 -15.00 6.06 -20.16
CA MET A 232 -14.23 7.31 -19.89
C MET A 232 -14.30 7.71 -18.42
N LYS A 233 -15.51 7.62 -17.81
CA LYS A 233 -15.68 7.83 -16.37
C LYS A 233 -14.84 6.82 -15.59
N TYR A 234 -14.93 5.55 -15.94
CA TYR A 234 -14.16 4.47 -15.33
C TYR A 234 -12.64 4.72 -15.40
N ALA A 235 -12.11 5.04 -16.57
CA ALA A 235 -10.70 5.33 -16.76
C ALA A 235 -10.23 6.50 -15.89
N LYS A 236 -11.03 7.57 -15.81
CA LYS A 236 -10.75 8.72 -14.95
C LYS A 236 -10.73 8.33 -13.46
N ASP A 237 -11.69 7.51 -13.02
CA ASP A 237 -11.82 7.08 -11.63
C ASP A 237 -10.66 6.14 -11.24
N VAL A 238 -10.23 5.24 -12.13
CA VAL A 238 -9.03 4.40 -11.98
C VAL A 238 -7.77 5.25 -11.81
N VAL A 239 -7.52 6.17 -12.75
CA VAL A 239 -6.36 7.07 -12.69
C VAL A 239 -6.35 7.88 -11.40
N ARG A 240 -7.51 8.40 -11.01
CA ARG A 240 -7.66 9.14 -9.75
C ARG A 240 -7.32 8.28 -8.54
N SER A 241 -7.85 7.06 -8.45
CA SER A 241 -7.60 6.14 -7.32
C SER A 241 -6.11 5.83 -7.15
N VAL A 242 -5.41 5.56 -8.26
CA VAL A 242 -3.97 5.28 -8.24
C VAL A 242 -3.17 6.51 -7.81
N LEU A 243 -3.50 7.71 -8.31
CA LEU A 243 -2.83 8.95 -7.91
C LEU A 243 -3.11 9.30 -6.44
N GLU A 244 -4.35 9.17 -5.98
CA GLU A 244 -4.73 9.41 -4.59
C GLU A 244 -4.02 8.44 -3.64
N PHE A 245 -3.87 7.17 -4.01
CA PHE A 245 -3.06 6.22 -3.26
C PHE A 245 -1.60 6.66 -3.15
N ARG A 246 -0.99 7.10 -4.26
CA ARG A 246 0.39 7.58 -4.22
C ARG A 246 0.58 8.83 -3.37
N LEU A 247 -0.36 9.77 -3.43
CA LEU A 247 -0.35 10.94 -2.55
C LEU A 247 -0.57 10.57 -1.08
N HIS A 248 -1.40 9.53 -0.82
CA HIS A 248 -1.58 8.97 0.52
C HIS A 248 -0.28 8.36 1.06
N GLU A 249 0.42 7.58 0.25
CA GLU A 249 1.72 7.00 0.64
C GLU A 249 2.80 8.05 0.96
N LEU A 250 2.72 9.22 0.37
CA LEU A 250 3.62 10.35 0.67
C LEU A 250 3.19 11.15 1.91
N GLY A 251 2.03 10.85 2.51
CA GLY A 251 1.45 11.66 3.57
C GLY A 251 0.97 13.04 3.11
N LEU A 252 0.79 13.25 1.80
CA LEU A 252 0.29 14.51 1.22
C LEU A 252 -1.25 14.56 1.14
N LEU A 253 -1.89 13.39 1.16
CA LEU A 253 -3.34 13.22 1.14
C LEU A 253 -3.71 12.05 2.05
N ARG A 254 -4.75 12.23 2.88
CA ARG A 254 -5.30 11.13 3.67
C ARG A 254 -6.44 10.47 2.92
N ARG A 255 -6.39 9.13 2.80
CA ARG A 255 -7.43 8.28 2.23
C ARG A 255 -7.68 7.10 3.16
N PRO A 256 -8.83 7.05 3.87
CA PRO A 256 -9.12 5.99 4.85
C PRO A 256 -9.12 4.58 4.24
N GLU A 257 -9.49 4.44 2.97
CA GLU A 257 -9.47 3.17 2.23
C GLU A 257 -8.05 2.62 2.02
N TYR A 258 -7.02 3.46 2.14
CA TYR A 258 -5.61 3.06 2.00
C TYR A 258 -4.84 3.08 3.34
N GLU A 259 -5.53 3.24 4.47
CA GLU A 259 -4.95 3.08 5.81
C GLU A 259 -4.77 1.58 6.12
N ILE A 260 -3.74 0.98 5.56
CA ILE A 260 -3.39 -0.42 5.69
C ILE A 260 -2.16 -0.52 6.59
N GLU A 261 -2.08 -1.55 7.43
CA GLU A 261 -0.84 -1.89 8.11
C GLU A 261 0.22 -2.24 7.06
N ALA A 262 1.01 -1.25 6.70
CA ALA A 262 2.03 -1.40 5.68
C ALA A 262 3.17 -2.31 6.17
N PRO A 263 3.81 -3.07 5.28
CA PRO A 263 5.10 -3.65 5.58
C PRO A 263 6.07 -2.55 6.02
N ALA A 264 6.92 -2.89 6.95
CA ALA A 264 7.79 -1.98 7.66
C ALA A 264 8.54 -0.99 6.75
N TYR A 265 8.82 0.20 7.32
CA TYR A 265 9.57 1.29 6.72
C TYR A 265 10.88 0.81 6.06
N THR A 266 11.15 1.24 4.84
CA THR A 266 12.40 0.98 4.11
C THR A 266 13.17 2.27 3.87
N VAL A 267 14.51 2.19 3.84
CA VAL A 267 15.38 3.33 3.54
C VAL A 267 15.02 3.95 2.19
N LYS A 268 14.98 5.28 2.13
CA LYS A 268 14.76 6.05 0.90
C LYS A 268 16.00 5.93 0.00
N THR A 269 15.82 5.45 -1.23
CA THR A 269 16.93 5.18 -2.16
C THR A 269 17.39 6.40 -2.96
N SER A 270 16.53 7.43 -3.11
CA SER A 270 16.88 8.67 -3.82
C SER A 270 18.14 9.32 -3.26
N SER A 271 19.00 9.76 -4.15
CA SER A 271 20.22 10.50 -3.81
C SER A 271 19.95 11.82 -3.09
N LEU A 272 18.74 12.35 -3.16
CA LEU A 272 18.29 13.60 -2.55
C LEU A 272 17.50 13.38 -1.24
N SER A 273 17.29 12.13 -0.82
CA SER A 273 16.60 11.79 0.44
C SER A 273 17.39 12.23 1.67
N SER A 274 16.70 12.40 2.82
CA SER A 274 17.34 12.72 4.10
C SER A 274 18.42 11.72 4.45
N HIS A 275 18.18 10.42 4.32
CA HIS A 275 19.18 9.37 4.60
C HIS A 275 20.45 9.54 3.74
N ASN A 276 20.30 9.73 2.43
CA ASN A 276 21.48 9.92 1.56
C ASN A 276 22.20 11.26 1.81
N GLN A 277 21.46 12.29 2.22
CA GLN A 277 22.10 13.56 2.64
C GLN A 277 22.87 13.39 3.94
N LEU A 278 22.27 12.76 4.96
CA LEU A 278 22.95 12.43 6.21
C LEU A 278 24.18 11.57 5.96
N LEU A 279 24.09 10.50 5.13
CA LEU A 279 25.23 9.66 4.75
C LEU A 279 26.41 10.44 4.14
N ARG A 280 26.13 11.44 3.28
CA ARG A 280 27.18 12.31 2.70
C ARG A 280 27.77 13.25 3.75
N MET A 281 26.94 13.72 4.68
CA MET A 281 27.37 14.64 5.73
C MET A 281 28.18 13.93 6.81
N VAL A 282 28.07 12.61 7.03
CA VAL A 282 28.96 11.86 7.94
C VAL A 282 30.41 12.04 7.54
N GLY A 283 30.71 12.08 6.24
CA GLY A 283 32.07 12.29 5.71
C GLY A 283 32.83 10.97 5.45
N PRO A 284 34.14 11.04 5.18
CA PRO A 284 34.93 9.86 4.83
C PRO A 284 35.16 8.95 6.05
N PRO A 285 35.20 7.61 5.84
CA PRO A 285 35.52 6.63 6.87
C PRO A 285 37.03 6.63 7.22
N PRO A 286 37.42 6.04 8.33
CA PRO A 286 36.53 5.53 9.38
C PRO A 286 36.07 6.65 10.33
N ARG A 287 34.84 6.51 10.83
CA ARG A 287 34.26 7.38 11.86
C ARG A 287 33.51 6.51 12.87
N SER A 288 33.55 6.93 14.15
CA SER A 288 32.61 6.46 15.16
C SER A 288 31.31 7.23 15.04
N VAL A 289 30.20 6.54 14.86
CA VAL A 289 28.88 7.14 14.65
C VAL A 289 27.92 6.63 15.72
N LEU A 290 27.22 7.56 16.38
CA LEU A 290 26.09 7.26 17.25
C LEU A 290 24.79 7.55 16.46
N ASP A 291 23.97 6.53 16.23
CA ASP A 291 22.68 6.62 15.55
C ASP A 291 21.55 6.53 16.59
N ILE A 292 21.04 7.69 17.00
CA ILE A 292 19.99 7.82 18.02
C ILE A 292 18.64 7.68 17.32
N GLY A 293 17.82 6.73 17.79
CA GLY A 293 16.58 6.35 17.12
C GLY A 293 16.85 5.58 15.83
N CYS A 294 17.74 4.57 15.89
CA CYS A 294 18.21 3.83 14.70
C CYS A 294 17.11 2.99 14.01
N GLY A 295 15.93 2.90 14.57
CA GLY A 295 14.77 2.22 14.00
C GLY A 295 15.06 0.76 13.65
N ARG A 296 15.00 0.41 12.38
CA ARG A 296 15.26 -0.96 11.88
C ARG A 296 16.74 -1.28 11.64
N GLY A 297 17.64 -0.31 11.84
CA GLY A 297 19.08 -0.48 11.66
C GLY A 297 19.55 -0.38 10.19
N GLU A 298 18.66 -0.09 9.24
CA GLU A 298 19.02 -0.04 7.82
C GLU A 298 19.97 1.12 7.49
N PHE A 299 19.82 2.25 8.16
CA PHE A 299 20.73 3.39 8.00
C PHE A 299 22.11 3.10 8.62
N ALA A 300 22.12 2.47 9.79
CA ALA A 300 23.36 2.01 10.44
C ALA A 300 24.11 1.03 9.53
N ALA A 301 23.43 0.05 8.94
CA ALA A 301 24.02 -0.90 8.00
C ALA A 301 24.69 -0.20 6.79
N LEU A 302 24.04 0.83 6.21
CA LEU A 302 24.62 1.60 5.10
C LEU A 302 25.89 2.38 5.52
N LEU A 303 25.99 2.81 6.77
CA LEU A 303 27.19 3.44 7.31
C LEU A 303 28.31 2.42 7.49
N GLU A 304 27.99 1.22 8.02
CA GLU A 304 28.93 0.13 8.21
C GLU A 304 29.49 -0.41 6.91
N GLU A 305 28.66 -0.56 5.89
CA GLU A 305 29.08 -0.92 4.51
C GLU A 305 30.10 0.07 3.95
N ARG A 306 30.06 1.33 4.40
CA ARG A 306 31.05 2.37 4.04
C ARG A 306 32.29 2.39 4.90
N GLY A 307 32.38 1.52 5.91
CA GLY A 307 33.54 1.40 6.78
C GLY A 307 33.50 2.28 8.04
N HIS A 308 32.32 2.75 8.44
CA HIS A 308 32.12 3.43 9.72
C HIS A 308 31.83 2.40 10.84
N ARG A 309 32.07 2.76 12.07
CA ARG A 309 31.66 1.98 13.23
C ARG A 309 30.44 2.63 13.88
N VAL A 310 29.32 1.89 13.94
CA VAL A 310 28.02 2.42 14.36
C VAL A 310 27.59 1.82 15.70
N THR A 311 27.17 2.70 16.61
CA THR A 311 26.40 2.35 17.82
C THR A 311 24.99 2.88 17.62
N GLY A 312 23.99 1.98 17.56
CA GLY A 312 22.57 2.33 17.44
C GLY A 312 21.88 2.32 18.79
N ILE A 313 20.98 3.27 19.02
CA ILE A 313 20.10 3.30 20.20
C ILE A 313 18.65 3.37 19.73
N ASP A 314 17.80 2.48 20.23
CA ASP A 314 16.35 2.51 20.01
C ASP A 314 15.62 1.75 21.13
N PHE A 315 14.31 1.95 21.25
CA PHE A 315 13.48 1.27 22.24
C PHE A 315 13.09 -0.16 21.85
N ARG A 316 13.43 -0.61 20.65
CA ARG A 316 13.22 -1.98 20.15
C ARG A 316 14.44 -2.46 19.37
N PRO A 317 14.77 -3.75 19.46
CA PRO A 317 15.83 -4.33 18.66
C PRO A 317 15.55 -4.14 17.15
N PRO A 318 16.55 -3.64 16.39
CA PRO A 318 16.42 -3.43 14.95
C PRO A 318 16.39 -4.75 14.17
N ALA A 319 15.83 -4.72 12.96
CA ALA A 319 15.82 -5.88 12.07
C ALA A 319 17.23 -6.18 11.50
N VAL A 320 18.05 -5.13 11.35
CA VAL A 320 19.46 -5.23 10.96
C VAL A 320 20.29 -4.67 12.10
N MET A 321 21.04 -5.54 12.77
CA MET A 321 21.82 -5.16 13.94
C MET A 321 23.05 -4.34 13.55
N PRO A 322 23.24 -3.14 14.14
CA PRO A 322 24.50 -2.38 14.01
C PRO A 322 25.64 -3.08 14.76
N ASN A 323 26.87 -2.59 14.58
CA ASN A 323 28.06 -3.11 15.28
C ASN A 323 27.86 -3.19 16.79
N GLU A 324 27.12 -2.23 17.33
CA GLU A 324 26.69 -2.20 18.72
C GLU A 324 25.26 -1.66 18.80
N PHE A 325 24.41 -2.28 19.60
CA PHE A 325 23.04 -1.84 19.84
C PHE A 325 22.77 -1.71 21.34
N ILE A 326 22.11 -0.62 21.70
CA ILE A 326 21.69 -0.33 23.07
C ILE A 326 20.17 -0.15 23.05
N GLU A 327 19.44 -1.02 23.73
CA GLU A 327 17.98 -0.88 23.89
C GLU A 327 17.69 0.14 24.98
N ALA A 328 17.00 1.24 24.62
CA ALA A 328 16.66 2.30 25.56
C ALA A 328 15.45 3.11 25.12
N ASP A 329 14.71 3.61 26.10
CA ASP A 329 13.69 4.64 25.93
C ASP A 329 14.35 6.02 25.95
N LEU A 330 14.40 6.69 24.81
CA LEU A 330 15.01 8.01 24.64
C LEU A 330 14.34 9.12 25.48
N THR A 331 13.11 8.89 25.97
CA THR A 331 12.43 9.85 26.85
C THR A 331 13.07 9.90 28.25
N ALA A 332 13.79 8.86 28.62
CA ALA A 332 14.50 8.78 29.90
C ALA A 332 15.94 9.35 29.81
N GLY A 333 16.41 9.75 28.62
CA GLY A 333 17.78 10.18 28.35
C GLY A 333 18.63 9.09 27.69
N LEU A 334 19.88 9.40 27.36
CA LEU A 334 20.81 8.46 26.72
C LEU A 334 21.54 7.59 27.78
N PRO A 335 21.45 6.25 27.69
CA PRO A 335 22.08 5.34 28.64
C PRO A 335 23.59 5.14 28.32
N LEU A 336 24.31 6.21 28.11
CA LEU A 336 25.73 6.20 27.78
C LEU A 336 26.57 6.77 28.92
N ASP A 337 27.80 6.25 29.07
CA ASP A 337 28.77 6.86 29.94
C ASP A 337 29.12 8.28 29.44
N ALA A 338 29.14 9.26 30.33
CA ALA A 338 29.41 10.66 30.01
C ALA A 338 30.77 10.89 29.31
N GLN A 339 31.73 9.97 29.45
CA GLN A 339 33.02 10.04 28.78
C GLN A 339 33.01 9.45 27.37
N ARG A 340 31.92 8.78 26.98
CA ARG A 340 31.82 8.14 25.68
C ARG A 340 31.41 9.15 24.61
N THR A 341 32.30 9.40 23.67
CA THR A 341 32.09 10.38 22.59
C THR A 341 32.24 9.75 21.21
N PHE A 342 31.64 10.40 20.20
CA PHE A 342 31.58 9.95 18.81
C PHE A 342 31.99 11.08 17.87
N ASP A 343 32.63 10.71 16.74
CA ASP A 343 32.95 11.68 15.69
C ASP A 343 31.70 12.31 15.07
N VAL A 344 30.61 11.52 14.98
CA VAL A 344 29.31 11.97 14.44
C VAL A 344 28.19 11.40 15.30
N VAL A 345 27.25 12.26 15.69
CA VAL A 345 25.99 11.87 16.33
C VAL A 345 24.86 12.17 15.35
N VAL A 346 23.95 11.22 15.11
CA VAL A 346 22.85 11.35 14.15
C VAL A 346 21.51 11.24 14.88
N LEU A 347 20.59 12.17 14.57
CA LEU A 347 19.18 12.16 14.94
C LEU A 347 18.35 12.29 13.65
N GLY A 348 18.11 11.17 13.01
CA GLY A 348 17.37 11.11 11.73
C GLY A 348 15.88 10.95 11.96
N ASP A 349 15.09 12.04 11.85
CA ASP A 349 13.64 12.03 12.04
C ASP A 349 13.24 11.50 13.44
N VAL A 350 13.84 12.05 14.51
CA VAL A 350 13.66 11.63 15.91
C VAL A 350 13.05 12.74 16.77
N LEU A 351 13.53 13.98 16.63
CA LEU A 351 13.15 15.08 17.53
C LEU A 351 11.67 15.43 17.48
N GLU A 352 11.03 15.24 16.34
CA GLU A 352 9.59 15.43 16.17
C GLU A 352 8.74 14.45 16.97
N HIS A 353 9.30 13.29 17.33
CA HIS A 353 8.66 12.28 18.17
C HIS A 353 8.86 12.49 19.67
N MET A 354 9.71 13.45 20.06
CA MET A 354 10.02 13.73 21.45
C MET A 354 9.10 14.80 22.04
N ALA A 355 8.61 14.56 23.26
CA ALA A 355 7.85 15.58 24.00
C ALA A 355 8.76 16.74 24.43
N GLU A 356 10.00 16.44 24.79
CA GLU A 356 11.03 17.38 25.27
C GLU A 356 12.33 17.20 24.43
N PRO A 357 12.33 17.63 23.15
CA PRO A 357 13.49 17.47 22.26
C PRO A 357 14.75 18.18 22.76
N GLU A 358 14.58 19.24 23.55
CA GLU A 358 15.67 20.00 24.18
C GLU A 358 16.58 19.11 25.07
N LYS A 359 15.96 18.20 25.84
CA LYS A 359 16.70 17.28 26.70
C LYS A 359 17.52 16.31 25.89
N LEU A 360 16.91 15.68 24.89
CA LEU A 360 17.60 14.72 24.03
C LEU A 360 18.77 15.39 23.26
N LEU A 361 18.58 16.64 22.80
CA LEU A 361 19.63 17.39 22.13
C LEU A 361 20.79 17.75 23.08
N ALA A 362 20.49 18.15 24.30
CA ALA A 362 21.51 18.43 25.30
C ALA A 362 22.34 17.19 25.63
N ASP A 363 21.68 16.04 25.84
CA ASP A 363 22.36 14.77 26.07
C ASP A 363 23.20 14.37 24.84
N ALA A 364 22.65 14.44 23.65
CA ALA A 364 23.34 14.09 22.41
C ALA A 364 24.59 14.95 22.17
N ARG A 365 24.52 16.26 22.51
CA ARG A 365 25.67 17.18 22.42
C ARG A 365 26.84 16.74 23.28
N GLU A 366 26.59 16.22 24.49
CA GLU A 366 27.65 15.78 25.42
C GLU A 366 28.44 14.58 24.85
N HIS A 367 27.86 13.84 23.95
CA HIS A 367 28.50 12.69 23.29
C HIS A 367 29.20 13.03 21.96
N VAL A 368 29.26 14.31 21.58
CA VAL A 368 30.04 14.76 20.42
C VAL A 368 31.49 14.90 20.78
N ALA A 369 32.37 14.17 20.09
CA ALA A 369 33.83 14.26 20.33
C ALA A 369 34.38 15.67 20.00
N PRO A 370 35.49 16.11 20.57
CA PRO A 370 36.16 17.36 20.19
C PRO A 370 36.40 17.42 18.67
N GLY A 371 35.85 18.44 18.00
CA GLY A 371 35.88 18.57 16.55
C GLY A 371 34.88 17.68 15.79
N GLY A 372 34.06 16.90 16.48
CA GLY A 372 32.96 16.13 15.95
C GLY A 372 31.76 16.99 15.57
N LYS A 373 30.66 16.35 15.19
CA LYS A 373 29.42 17.01 14.74
C LYS A 373 28.17 16.22 15.06
N LEU A 374 27.05 16.93 15.05
CA LEU A 374 25.73 16.36 15.21
C LEU A 374 24.93 16.60 13.91
N LEU A 375 24.26 15.58 13.40
CA LEU A 375 23.43 15.62 12.19
C LEU A 375 21.98 15.39 12.56
N VAL A 376 21.10 16.28 12.10
CA VAL A 376 19.66 16.22 12.39
C VAL A 376 18.87 16.30 11.11
N SER A 377 17.84 15.46 10.95
CA SER A 377 16.79 15.68 9.94
C SER A 377 15.44 15.90 10.60
N LEU A 378 14.64 16.81 10.02
CA LEU A 378 13.32 17.20 10.53
C LEU A 378 12.32 17.42 9.38
N PRO A 379 11.06 16.97 9.50
CA PRO A 379 9.99 17.32 8.58
C PRO A 379 9.67 18.81 8.62
N ASN A 380 9.38 19.40 7.44
CA ASN A 380 8.99 20.80 7.34
C ASN A 380 7.49 21.00 7.58
N ALA A 381 7.11 21.40 8.77
CA ALA A 381 5.71 21.62 9.15
C ALA A 381 4.98 22.70 8.32
N VAL A 382 5.71 23.59 7.64
CA VAL A 382 5.13 24.65 6.81
C VAL A 382 5.29 24.41 5.31
N HIS A 383 5.53 23.16 4.92
CA HIS A 383 5.53 22.75 3.53
C HIS A 383 4.22 23.13 2.82
N TRP A 384 4.27 23.42 1.51
CA TRP A 384 3.11 23.88 0.75
C TRP A 384 1.88 22.97 0.86
N SER A 385 2.08 21.65 0.98
CA SER A 385 0.98 20.68 1.13
C SER A 385 0.24 20.83 2.45
N VAL A 386 0.95 21.08 3.55
CA VAL A 386 0.36 21.35 4.87
C VAL A 386 -0.38 22.68 4.87
N ARG A 387 0.25 23.73 4.30
CA ARG A 387 -0.41 25.04 4.13
C ARG A 387 -1.69 24.93 3.31
N ALA A 388 -1.67 24.13 2.25
CA ALA A 388 -2.85 23.90 1.42
C ALA A 388 -3.97 23.16 2.16
N GLN A 389 -3.65 22.24 3.08
CA GLN A 389 -4.65 21.62 3.96
C GLN A 389 -5.25 22.65 4.92
N ILE A 390 -4.41 23.43 5.62
CA ILE A 390 -4.84 24.46 6.56
C ILE A 390 -5.71 25.50 5.86
N ALA A 391 -5.33 25.96 4.67
CA ALA A 391 -6.12 26.91 3.87
C ALA A 391 -7.52 26.38 3.47
N ARG A 392 -7.70 25.05 3.49
CA ARG A 392 -9.00 24.39 3.29
C ARG A 392 -9.72 24.07 4.60
N GLY A 393 -9.25 24.57 5.73
CA GLY A 393 -9.79 24.26 7.05
C GLY A 393 -9.51 22.83 7.53
N LYS A 394 -8.47 22.17 7.01
CA LYS A 394 -8.12 20.78 7.32
C LYS A 394 -6.76 20.70 7.99
N PHE A 395 -6.62 19.79 8.94
CA PHE A 395 -5.34 19.38 9.55
C PHE A 395 -5.45 17.90 9.87
N GLU A 396 -5.18 17.06 8.88
CA GLU A 396 -5.44 15.63 8.97
C GLU A 396 -4.13 14.87 9.19
N TYR A 397 -4.02 14.20 10.34
CA TYR A 397 -2.91 13.30 10.63
C TYR A 397 -2.93 12.08 9.72
N THR A 398 -1.75 11.66 9.30
CA THR A 398 -1.49 10.49 8.47
C THR A 398 -0.66 9.46 9.24
N ASN A 399 -0.46 8.27 8.67
CA ASN A 399 0.39 7.24 9.30
C ASN A 399 1.88 7.39 8.92
N ARG A 400 2.22 8.41 8.14
CA ARG A 400 3.60 8.74 7.71
C ARG A 400 3.65 10.14 7.10
N GLY A 401 4.86 10.68 6.93
CA GLY A 401 5.08 11.99 6.30
C GLY A 401 5.07 13.14 7.30
N ILE A 402 4.85 14.38 6.83
CA ILE A 402 5.00 15.58 7.67
C ILE A 402 4.01 15.61 8.84
N LEU A 403 2.77 15.17 8.60
CA LEU A 403 1.72 15.13 9.62
C LEU A 403 1.54 13.70 10.16
N ASP A 404 2.62 12.98 10.41
CA ASP A 404 2.57 11.65 11.05
C ASP A 404 1.91 11.76 12.43
N ARG A 405 1.08 10.77 12.78
CA ARG A 405 0.39 10.70 14.09
C ARG A 405 1.35 10.57 15.28
N GLY A 406 2.56 10.07 15.02
CA GLY A 406 3.61 9.95 16.02
C GLY A 406 4.36 11.26 16.29
N HIS A 407 4.16 12.30 15.46
CA HIS A 407 4.83 13.58 15.65
C HIS A 407 4.17 14.35 16.79
N LEU A 408 4.92 14.60 17.85
CA LEU A 408 4.52 15.40 19.00
C LEU A 408 4.90 16.87 18.84
N ARG A 409 5.94 17.15 18.02
CA ARG A 409 6.46 18.49 17.74
C ARG A 409 6.52 18.73 16.23
N PHE A 410 6.27 19.97 15.85
CA PHE A 410 6.26 20.42 14.45
C PHE A 410 7.27 21.55 14.28
N PHE A 411 8.22 21.37 13.37
CA PHE A 411 9.31 22.30 13.18
C PHE A 411 9.24 23.03 11.85
N THR A 412 9.61 24.31 11.87
CA THR A 412 10.11 25.05 10.70
C THR A 412 11.62 25.13 10.80
N ALA A 413 12.30 25.51 9.71
CA ALA A 413 13.75 25.74 9.78
C ALA A 413 14.12 26.71 10.92
N ASP A 414 13.43 27.86 10.99
CA ASP A 414 13.69 28.90 12.00
C ASP A 414 13.44 28.42 13.44
N SER A 415 12.41 27.58 13.67
CA SER A 415 12.14 27.05 15.02
C SER A 415 13.13 25.95 15.40
N ALA A 416 13.63 25.18 14.42
CA ALA A 416 14.67 24.20 14.65
C ALA A 416 16.00 24.88 14.99
N GLU A 417 16.41 25.92 14.26
CA GLU A 417 17.63 26.69 14.54
C GLU A 417 17.60 27.33 15.93
N ARG A 418 16.45 27.92 16.33
CA ARG A 418 16.33 28.43 17.72
C ARG A 418 16.48 27.32 18.75
N LEU A 419 15.87 26.17 18.53
CA LEU A 419 16.04 25.02 19.44
C LEU A 419 17.52 24.60 19.55
N PHE A 420 18.26 24.60 18.45
CA PHE A 420 19.68 24.25 18.44
C PHE A 420 20.51 25.29 19.20
N ASP A 421 20.26 26.57 18.97
CA ASP A 421 20.95 27.68 19.67
C ASP A 421 20.68 27.60 21.17
N ASP A 422 19.45 27.38 21.60
CA ASP A 422 19.03 27.21 23.00
C ASP A 422 19.73 26.02 23.67
N CYS A 423 20.10 24.98 22.89
CA CYS A 423 20.86 23.81 23.36
C CYS A 423 22.41 23.99 23.25
N GLY A 424 22.89 25.18 22.86
CA GLY A 424 24.33 25.44 22.70
C GLY A 424 24.93 24.72 21.48
N LEU A 425 24.17 24.57 20.43
CA LEU A 425 24.57 24.03 19.13
C LEU A 425 24.40 25.12 18.08
N HIS A 426 25.31 25.25 17.13
CA HIS A 426 25.19 26.18 16.02
C HIS A 426 25.15 25.45 14.68
N THR A 427 24.33 25.91 13.75
CA THR A 427 24.20 25.35 12.41
C THR A 427 25.41 25.73 11.56
N VAL A 428 26.11 24.72 11.05
CA VAL A 428 27.24 24.88 10.12
C VAL A 428 26.79 24.72 8.68
N GLU A 429 25.91 23.76 8.42
CA GLU A 429 25.35 23.49 7.09
C GLU A 429 23.87 23.15 7.22
N HIS A 430 23.08 23.70 6.30
CA HIS A 430 21.66 23.39 6.16
C HIS A 430 21.36 22.92 4.74
N ARG A 431 20.79 21.74 4.62
CA ARG A 431 20.33 21.14 3.37
C ARG A 431 18.84 20.90 3.41
N VAL A 432 18.27 20.69 2.22
CA VAL A 432 16.84 20.42 2.07
C VAL A 432 16.61 19.16 1.24
N THR A 433 15.49 18.51 1.43
CA THR A 433 15.07 17.41 0.58
C THR A 433 13.83 17.76 -0.21
N PRO A 434 13.65 17.24 -1.43
CA PRO A 434 12.39 17.28 -2.16
C PRO A 434 11.41 16.25 -1.62
N ILE A 435 10.17 16.26 -2.12
CA ILE A 435 9.25 15.13 -1.99
C ILE A 435 9.90 13.89 -2.63
N PRO A 436 9.79 12.69 -2.03
CA PRO A 436 10.40 11.47 -2.60
C PRO A 436 9.59 10.94 -3.79
N TRP A 437 9.65 11.63 -4.92
CA TRP A 437 8.89 11.35 -6.14
C TRP A 437 9.17 9.96 -6.74
N GLU A 438 10.32 9.38 -6.46
CA GLU A 438 10.63 7.99 -6.84
C GLU A 438 9.65 6.97 -6.26
N ARG A 439 9.02 7.29 -5.12
CA ARG A 439 7.96 6.48 -4.52
C ARG A 439 6.61 6.64 -5.20
N VAL A 440 6.39 7.77 -5.89
CA VAL A 440 5.14 8.04 -6.63
C VAL A 440 5.14 7.32 -7.96
N ILE A 441 6.28 7.29 -8.64
CA ILE A 441 6.43 6.76 -10.00
C ILE A 441 7.60 5.75 -10.02
N PRO A 442 7.39 4.51 -9.52
CA PRO A 442 8.43 3.49 -9.51
C PRO A 442 8.68 2.91 -10.91
N GLY A 443 9.94 2.57 -11.21
CA GLY A 443 10.34 1.74 -12.35
C GLY A 443 10.43 2.38 -13.74
N GLY A 444 11.29 1.86 -14.61
CA GLY A 444 11.41 2.12 -16.05
C GLY A 444 11.37 3.60 -16.48
N LEU A 445 10.57 3.90 -17.49
CA LEU A 445 10.31 5.26 -17.99
C LEU A 445 9.69 6.17 -16.91
N GLY A 446 8.86 5.60 -16.01
CA GLY A 446 8.30 6.30 -14.86
C GLY A 446 9.39 6.78 -13.91
N GLY A 447 10.40 5.94 -13.63
CA GLY A 447 11.54 6.32 -12.79
C GLY A 447 12.40 7.46 -13.37
N LEU A 448 12.45 7.61 -14.70
CA LEU A 448 13.11 8.76 -15.34
C LEU A 448 12.31 10.06 -15.16
N LEU A 449 11.00 10.00 -15.36
CA LEU A 449 10.08 11.13 -15.12
C LEU A 449 10.06 11.52 -13.64
N GLY A 450 9.99 10.55 -12.73
CA GLY A 450 10.05 10.78 -11.29
C GLY A 450 11.31 11.50 -10.86
N ARG A 451 12.48 11.10 -11.39
CA ARG A 451 13.77 11.78 -11.13
C ARG A 451 13.81 13.20 -11.66
N ASN A 452 13.25 13.47 -12.85
CA ASN A 452 13.20 14.82 -13.39
C ASN A 452 12.29 15.74 -12.55
N ILE A 453 11.12 15.24 -12.12
CA ILE A 453 10.22 15.96 -11.24
C ILE A 453 10.90 16.21 -9.89
N GLU A 454 11.59 15.22 -9.33
CA GLU A 454 12.35 15.35 -8.09
C GLU A 454 13.45 16.41 -8.16
N GLN A 455 14.16 16.52 -9.29
CA GLN A 455 15.17 17.56 -9.51
C GLN A 455 14.54 18.97 -9.54
N VAL A 456 13.40 19.13 -10.23
CA VAL A 456 12.67 20.41 -10.27
C VAL A 456 12.18 20.79 -8.89
N ASP A 457 11.61 19.84 -8.15
CA ASP A 457 11.13 20.02 -6.77
C ASP A 457 12.30 20.38 -5.84
N TYR A 458 13.45 19.72 -6.00
CA TYR A 458 14.67 20.03 -5.24
C TYR A 458 15.18 21.46 -5.51
N LEU A 459 15.14 21.91 -6.75
CA LEU A 459 15.49 23.29 -7.08
C LEU A 459 14.54 24.29 -6.42
N ALA A 460 13.24 24.01 -6.44
CA ALA A 460 12.24 24.81 -5.74
C ALA A 460 12.48 24.83 -4.22
N ALA A 461 12.79 23.67 -3.63
CA ALA A 461 13.11 23.52 -2.21
C ALA A 461 14.37 24.34 -1.82
N ARG A 462 15.38 24.36 -2.68
CA ARG A 462 16.56 25.20 -2.46
C ARG A 462 16.30 26.70 -2.59
N LEU A 463 15.43 27.10 -3.51
CA LEU A 463 15.09 28.53 -3.72
C LEU A 463 14.18 29.09 -2.64
N ARG A 464 13.23 28.28 -2.15
CA ARG A 464 12.29 28.66 -1.08
C ARG A 464 12.10 27.50 -0.08
N PRO A 465 13.09 27.27 0.79
CA PRO A 465 13.09 26.13 1.73
C PRO A 465 11.83 26.03 2.58
N ALA A 466 11.38 27.16 3.14
CA ALA A 466 10.19 27.19 3.99
C ALA A 466 8.90 26.74 3.28
N LEU A 467 8.85 26.79 1.92
CA LEU A 467 7.64 26.44 1.17
C LEU A 467 7.75 25.05 0.53
N PHE A 468 8.91 24.72 -0.03
CA PHE A 468 9.06 23.55 -0.89
C PHE A 468 9.96 22.45 -0.30
N ALA A 469 10.77 22.72 0.74
CA ALA A 469 11.51 21.64 1.38
C ALA A 469 10.53 20.67 2.05
N TYR A 470 10.67 19.38 1.74
CA TYR A 470 9.91 18.33 2.41
C TYR A 470 10.48 18.02 3.80
N GLN A 471 11.83 17.96 3.89
CA GLN A 471 12.57 17.87 5.15
C GLN A 471 13.75 18.85 5.13
N HIS A 472 14.18 19.24 6.32
CA HIS A 472 15.41 19.98 6.58
C HIS A 472 16.46 19.03 7.15
N VAL A 473 17.72 19.17 6.73
CA VAL A 473 18.85 18.39 7.22
C VAL A 473 19.94 19.36 7.66
N PHE A 474 20.38 19.26 8.90
CA PHE A 474 21.32 20.17 9.52
C PHE A 474 22.60 19.46 9.94
N GLU A 475 23.75 20.11 9.73
CA GLU A 475 24.99 19.82 10.43
C GLU A 475 25.18 20.85 11.55
N LEU A 476 25.31 20.37 12.77
CA LEU A 476 25.45 21.17 13.97
C LEU A 476 26.79 20.90 14.65
N ARG A 477 27.31 21.93 15.31
CA ARG A 477 28.48 21.78 16.19
C ARG A 477 28.21 22.41 17.55
N PRO A 478 28.79 21.85 18.61
CA PRO A 478 28.84 22.51 19.92
C PRO A 478 29.43 23.92 19.81
N ALA A 479 28.77 24.89 20.48
CA ALA A 479 29.20 26.29 20.51
C ALA A 479 30.51 26.50 21.29
#